data_da999b33dcd8090710f992f89be1be7c
#
_entry.id   da999b33dcd8090710f992f89be1be7c
#
_cell.length_a   1.000
_cell.length_b   1.000
_cell.length_c   1.000
_cell.angle_alpha   90.00
_cell.angle_beta   90.00
_cell.angle_gamma   90.00
#
_symmetry.space_group_name_H-M   'P 1'
#
loop_
_entity.id
_entity.type
_entity.pdbx_description
1 polymer ?
#
loop_
_entity_poly.entity_id
_entity_poly.type
_entity_poly.pdbx_seq_one_letter_code
_entity_poly.pdbx_strand_id
1 'polypeptide(L)'
;PLRRQKTCCTDVHTHVTVCLTTMDVLATYLDHTFSSDRDERASAEQYLEQGTWPQNDVDGSFGTMLAQILCVPTATISVSTRQAAAIALKKYVRKRWSLYFDTFLSSHADENGAQRAADAAPLEAKQRIRAMLLVSLYDAERKVRCQASDLLSIICSCDFPDHFPELLPTLHAYLRSYCLLYTS
;
A
#
# COMPACT_ATOMS: atom_id res chain seq x y z
N PRO A 1 39.89 -5.43 34.18
CA PRO A 1 39.52 -6.26 33.04
C PRO A 1 38.23 -5.70 32.41
N LEU A 2 38.46 -4.89 31.39
CA LEU A 2 37.40 -4.25 30.62
C LEU A 2 36.81 -5.25 29.61
N ARG A 3 35.56 -5.63 29.82
CA ARG A 3 34.77 -6.40 28.85
C ARG A 3 34.38 -5.47 27.72
N ARG A 4 35.00 -5.62 26.55
CA ARG A 4 34.56 -5.02 25.29
C ARG A 4 33.19 -5.61 24.92
N GLN A 5 32.16 -4.78 24.95
CA GLN A 5 30.91 -5.07 24.28
C GLN A 5 31.16 -5.01 22.75
N LYS A 6 31.05 -6.16 22.09
CA LYS A 6 30.96 -6.21 20.66
C LYS A 6 29.56 -5.74 20.27
N THR A 7 29.45 -4.53 19.78
CA THR A 7 28.25 -4.03 19.10
C THR A 7 28.02 -4.83 17.82
N CYS A 8 26.87 -5.48 17.78
CA CYS A 8 26.41 -6.30 16.68
C CYS A 8 25.98 -5.38 15.53
N CYS A 9 26.83 -5.21 14.50
CA CYS A 9 26.53 -4.48 13.26
C CYS A 9 25.99 -5.40 12.15
N THR A 10 25.39 -6.54 12.48
CA THR A 10 24.98 -7.55 11.50
C THR A 10 23.49 -7.50 11.10
N ASP A 11 22.64 -6.73 11.81
CA ASP A 11 21.19 -6.81 11.58
C ASP A 11 20.64 -5.96 10.43
N VAL A 12 21.33 -4.86 10.06
CA VAL A 12 20.81 -3.95 9.02
C VAL A 12 20.91 -4.58 7.62
N HIS A 13 21.97 -5.35 7.37
CA HIS A 13 22.19 -5.95 6.03
C HIS A 13 21.26 -7.14 5.76
N THR A 14 20.94 -7.91 6.79
CA THR A 14 20.00 -9.05 6.70
C THR A 14 18.56 -8.58 6.47
N HIS A 15 18.15 -7.49 7.14
CA HIS A 15 16.80 -6.95 7.00
C HIS A 15 16.54 -6.35 5.61
N VAL A 16 17.55 -5.68 5.04
CA VAL A 16 17.46 -5.11 3.66
C VAL A 16 17.43 -6.23 2.63
N THR A 17 18.21 -7.28 2.78
CA THR A 17 18.25 -8.40 1.83
C THR A 17 16.95 -9.22 1.85
N VAL A 18 16.38 -9.48 3.01
CA VAL A 18 15.08 -10.18 3.14
C VAL A 18 13.93 -9.33 2.57
N CYS A 19 13.97 -8.02 2.73
CA CYS A 19 12.94 -7.12 2.20
C CYS A 19 12.98 -7.07 0.65
N LEU A 20 14.16 -7.05 0.05
CA LEU A 20 14.33 -7.08 -1.42
C LEU A 20 13.79 -8.38 -2.02
N THR A 21 14.13 -9.53 -1.43
CA THR A 21 13.64 -10.84 -1.92
C THR A 21 12.12 -10.97 -1.80
N THR A 22 11.50 -10.40 -0.77
CA THR A 22 10.05 -10.46 -0.57
C THR A 22 9.31 -9.56 -1.57
N MET A 23 9.85 -8.39 -1.90
CA MET A 23 9.30 -7.51 -2.93
C MET A 23 9.40 -8.11 -4.34
N ASP A 24 10.52 -8.77 -4.66
CA ASP A 24 10.71 -9.42 -5.96
C ASP A 24 9.72 -10.58 -6.14
N VAL A 25 9.48 -11.36 -5.10
CA VAL A 25 8.47 -12.42 -5.09
C VAL A 25 7.08 -11.84 -5.31
N LEU A 26 6.72 -10.79 -4.59
CA LEU A 26 5.43 -10.14 -4.75
C LEU A 26 5.25 -9.56 -6.16
N ALA A 27 6.29 -8.92 -6.73
CA ALA A 27 6.27 -8.41 -8.09
C ALA A 27 6.05 -9.54 -9.12
N THR A 28 6.68 -10.70 -8.92
CA THR A 28 6.48 -11.89 -9.77
C THR A 28 5.03 -12.38 -9.72
N TYR A 29 4.43 -12.51 -8.55
CA TYR A 29 3.02 -12.88 -8.44
C TYR A 29 2.08 -11.85 -9.07
N LEU A 30 2.39 -10.55 -8.96
CA LEU A 30 1.63 -9.50 -9.64
C LEU A 30 1.73 -9.64 -11.17
N ASP A 31 2.89 -9.99 -11.72
CA ASP A 31 3.06 -10.26 -13.15
C ASP A 31 2.29 -11.51 -13.59
N HIS A 32 2.27 -12.56 -12.78
CA HIS A 32 1.53 -13.79 -13.07
C HIS A 32 0.01 -13.58 -13.12
N THR A 33 -0.54 -12.47 -12.55
CA THR A 33 -1.95 -12.14 -12.74
C THR A 33 -2.34 -11.86 -14.21
N PHE A 34 -1.36 -11.57 -15.07
CA PHE A 34 -1.53 -11.36 -16.51
C PHE A 34 -1.11 -12.58 -17.35
N SER A 35 -0.67 -13.67 -16.73
CA SER A 35 -0.26 -14.88 -17.46
C SER A 35 -1.41 -15.44 -18.32
N SER A 36 -1.07 -15.99 -19.47
CA SER A 36 -2.01 -16.76 -20.28
C SER A 36 -2.35 -18.12 -19.66
N ASP A 37 -1.47 -18.63 -18.79
CA ASP A 37 -1.70 -19.87 -18.05
C ASP A 37 -2.70 -19.64 -16.91
N ARG A 38 -3.72 -20.52 -16.88
CA ARG A 38 -4.80 -20.42 -15.87
C ARG A 38 -4.31 -20.78 -14.48
N ASP A 39 -3.42 -21.75 -14.38
CA ASP A 39 -2.95 -22.26 -13.07
C ASP A 39 -1.99 -21.26 -12.44
N GLU A 40 -1.15 -20.62 -13.23
CA GLU A 40 -0.30 -19.52 -12.75
C GLU A 40 -1.14 -18.34 -12.24
N ARG A 41 -2.17 -17.93 -13.01
CA ARG A 41 -3.08 -16.85 -12.55
C ARG A 41 -3.79 -17.21 -11.27
N ALA A 42 -4.35 -18.42 -11.17
CA ALA A 42 -5.06 -18.87 -9.97
C ALA A 42 -4.15 -18.90 -8.74
N SER A 43 -2.90 -19.37 -8.91
CA SER A 43 -1.89 -19.35 -7.87
C SER A 43 -1.55 -17.93 -7.41
N ALA A 44 -1.38 -17.01 -8.37
CA ALA A 44 -1.09 -15.60 -8.08
C ALA A 44 -2.25 -14.93 -7.34
N GLU A 45 -3.48 -15.13 -7.78
CA GLU A 45 -4.67 -14.59 -7.13
C GLU A 45 -4.83 -15.12 -5.70
N GLN A 46 -4.57 -16.41 -5.49
CA GLN A 46 -4.61 -17.01 -4.16
C GLN A 46 -3.54 -16.43 -3.23
N TYR A 47 -2.31 -16.25 -3.72
CA TYR A 47 -1.23 -15.63 -2.96
C TYR A 47 -1.58 -14.20 -2.54
N LEU A 48 -2.06 -13.39 -3.48
CA LEU A 48 -2.46 -12.01 -3.21
C LEU A 48 -3.65 -11.93 -2.24
N GLU A 49 -4.59 -12.86 -2.32
CA GLU A 49 -5.72 -12.94 -1.39
C GLU A 49 -5.27 -13.28 0.03
N GLN A 50 -4.38 -14.29 0.17
CA GLN A 50 -3.83 -14.69 1.47
C GLN A 50 -3.03 -13.57 2.13
N GLY A 51 -2.32 -12.75 1.36
CA GLY A 51 -1.59 -11.58 1.85
C GLY A 51 -2.50 -10.51 2.47
N THR A 52 -3.79 -10.50 2.13
CA THR A 52 -4.75 -9.57 2.74
C THR A 52 -5.33 -10.07 4.08
N TRP A 53 -5.02 -11.30 4.49
CA TRP A 53 -5.56 -11.86 5.72
C TRP A 53 -4.85 -11.29 6.95
N PRO A 54 -5.58 -10.91 8.01
CA PRO A 54 -5.00 -10.30 9.21
C PRO A 54 -3.87 -11.11 9.85
N GLN A 55 -4.03 -12.43 9.88
CA GLN A 55 -3.03 -13.34 10.46
C GLN A 55 -1.72 -13.40 9.67
N ASN A 56 -1.75 -13.09 8.36
CA ASN A 56 -0.57 -13.11 7.49
C ASN A 56 0.11 -11.75 7.37
N ASP A 57 -0.57 -10.69 7.78
CA ASP A 57 -0.10 -9.31 7.65
C ASP A 57 -0.42 -8.50 8.92
N VAL A 58 0.12 -8.94 10.04
CA VAL A 58 -0.13 -8.33 11.35
C VAL A 58 0.43 -6.90 11.43
N ASP A 59 1.56 -6.66 10.80
CA ASP A 59 2.28 -5.37 10.81
C ASP A 59 1.93 -4.44 9.63
N GLY A 60 1.07 -4.87 8.71
CA GLY A 60 0.69 -4.11 7.53
C GLY A 60 1.79 -4.04 6.46
N SER A 61 2.77 -4.94 6.52
CA SER A 61 3.90 -4.97 5.59
C SER A 61 3.47 -5.31 4.17
N PHE A 62 2.49 -6.20 4.00
CA PHE A 62 1.97 -6.57 2.68
C PHE A 62 1.34 -5.36 1.96
N GLY A 63 0.47 -4.60 2.64
CA GLY A 63 -0.11 -3.38 2.09
C GLY A 63 0.95 -2.32 1.76
N THR A 64 1.95 -2.20 2.62
CA THR A 64 3.08 -1.28 2.42
C THR A 64 3.93 -1.68 1.20
N MET A 65 4.24 -2.97 1.02
CA MET A 65 4.97 -3.46 -0.16
C MET A 65 4.20 -3.23 -1.46
N LEU A 66 2.88 -3.45 -1.47
CA LEU A 66 2.04 -3.14 -2.64
C LEU A 66 2.11 -1.65 -3.00
N ALA A 67 2.07 -0.76 -2.01
CA ALA A 67 2.23 0.68 -2.23
C ALA A 67 3.64 1.03 -2.72
N GLN A 68 4.68 0.38 -2.22
CA GLN A 68 6.05 0.55 -2.70
C GLN A 68 6.18 0.16 -4.18
N ILE A 69 5.65 -1.00 -4.59
CA ILE A 69 5.67 -1.44 -5.99
C ILE A 69 4.93 -0.44 -6.89
N LEU A 70 3.80 0.10 -6.44
CA LEU A 70 3.07 1.14 -7.16
C LEU A 70 3.92 2.40 -7.38
N CYS A 71 4.74 2.79 -6.40
CA CYS A 71 5.55 4.02 -6.43
C CYS A 71 6.89 3.89 -7.15
N VAL A 72 7.36 2.66 -7.43
CA VAL A 72 8.68 2.45 -8.08
C VAL A 72 8.69 3.00 -9.50
N PRO A 73 9.75 3.72 -9.92
CA PRO A 73 9.87 4.22 -11.29
C PRO A 73 9.80 3.11 -12.35
N THR A 74 9.18 3.39 -13.48
CA THR A 74 8.92 2.44 -14.59
C THR A 74 10.19 1.75 -15.12
N ALA A 75 11.37 2.34 -14.94
CA ALA A 75 12.62 1.73 -15.36
C ALA A 75 12.95 0.42 -14.62
N THR A 76 12.37 0.21 -13.43
CA THR A 76 12.66 -0.95 -12.58
C THR A 76 11.54 -1.98 -12.60
N ILE A 77 10.28 -1.53 -12.61
CA ILE A 77 9.08 -2.40 -12.60
C ILE A 77 8.14 -1.98 -13.72
N SER A 78 7.53 -2.94 -14.41
CA SER A 78 6.64 -2.66 -15.53
C SER A 78 5.39 -1.87 -15.09
N VAL A 79 4.83 -1.07 -15.99
CA VAL A 79 3.58 -0.33 -15.72
C VAL A 79 2.43 -1.27 -15.42
N SER A 80 2.37 -2.44 -16.06
CA SER A 80 1.36 -3.47 -15.82
C SER A 80 1.44 -4.03 -14.40
N THR A 81 2.65 -4.37 -13.93
CA THR A 81 2.88 -4.84 -12.55
C THR A 81 2.47 -3.79 -11.53
N ARG A 82 2.81 -2.51 -11.77
CA ARG A 82 2.41 -1.38 -10.94
C ARG A 82 0.88 -1.21 -10.90
N GLN A 83 0.19 -1.44 -12.03
CA GLN A 83 -1.27 -1.43 -12.07
C GLN A 83 -1.88 -2.62 -11.31
N ALA A 84 -1.30 -3.82 -11.42
CA ALA A 84 -1.71 -4.97 -10.63
C ALA A 84 -1.56 -4.70 -9.13
N ALA A 85 -0.43 -4.10 -8.73
CA ALA A 85 -0.21 -3.69 -7.34
C ALA A 85 -1.29 -2.70 -6.85
N ALA A 86 -1.69 -1.74 -7.68
CA ALA A 86 -2.77 -0.82 -7.34
C ALA A 86 -4.12 -1.53 -7.15
N ILE A 87 -4.44 -2.51 -8.00
CA ILE A 87 -5.67 -3.30 -7.89
C ILE A 87 -5.65 -4.14 -6.60
N ALA A 88 -4.53 -4.81 -6.32
CA ALA A 88 -4.35 -5.57 -5.10
C ALA A 88 -4.44 -4.67 -3.85
N LEU A 89 -3.81 -3.50 -3.90
CA LEU A 89 -3.87 -2.51 -2.82
C LEU A 89 -5.30 -1.97 -2.60
N LYS A 90 -6.11 -1.80 -3.65
CA LYS A 90 -7.54 -1.45 -3.50
C LYS A 90 -8.32 -2.53 -2.73
N LYS A 91 -8.06 -3.81 -3.04
CA LYS A 91 -8.67 -4.92 -2.29
C LYS A 91 -8.22 -4.92 -0.83
N TYR A 92 -6.91 -4.71 -0.60
CA TYR A 92 -6.33 -4.60 0.73
C TYR A 92 -6.97 -3.46 1.54
N VAL A 93 -7.03 -2.26 0.98
CA VAL A 93 -7.63 -1.09 1.64
C VAL A 93 -9.08 -1.35 2.02
N ARG A 94 -9.88 -1.92 1.11
CA ARG A 94 -11.29 -2.24 1.42
C ARG A 94 -11.46 -3.24 2.55
N LYS A 95 -10.53 -4.19 2.70
CA LYS A 95 -10.60 -5.23 3.76
C LYS A 95 -10.00 -4.77 5.09
N ARG A 96 -8.91 -3.99 5.04
CA ARG A 96 -8.04 -3.75 6.19
C ARG A 96 -8.00 -2.29 6.65
N TRP A 97 -8.67 -1.37 5.94
CA TRP A 97 -8.48 0.05 6.25
C TRP A 97 -9.40 0.57 7.34
N SER A 98 -10.67 0.25 7.29
CA SER A 98 -11.67 0.90 8.15
C SER A 98 -12.71 -0.04 8.71
N LEU A 99 -13.01 0.19 9.98
CA LEU A 99 -14.22 -0.26 10.65
C LEU A 99 -15.51 0.34 10.03
N TYR A 100 -15.39 1.47 9.33
CA TYR A 100 -16.53 2.28 8.87
C TYR A 100 -17.04 1.92 7.49
N PHE A 101 -16.29 1.21 6.66
CA PHE A 101 -16.71 0.92 5.28
C PHE A 101 -17.97 0.06 5.23
N ASP A 102 -18.15 -0.84 6.21
CA ASP A 102 -19.33 -1.69 6.31
C ASP A 102 -20.45 -1.09 7.17
N THR A 103 -20.15 -0.14 8.05
CA THR A 103 -21.15 0.46 8.94
C THR A 103 -22.12 1.36 8.17
N PHE A 104 -21.70 1.92 7.03
CA PHE A 104 -22.56 2.72 6.17
C PHE A 104 -23.50 1.85 5.31
N LEU A 105 -23.14 0.58 5.07
CA LEU A 105 -23.93 -0.39 4.30
C LEU A 105 -24.75 -1.35 5.19
N SER A 106 -24.39 -1.50 6.46
CA SER A 106 -25.12 -2.34 7.41
C SER A 106 -25.54 -1.54 8.64
N SER A 107 -26.83 -1.24 8.73
CA SER A 107 -27.47 -0.58 9.87
C SER A 107 -27.51 -1.44 11.15
N HIS A 108 -26.68 -2.46 11.27
CA HIS A 108 -26.58 -3.35 12.41
C HIS A 108 -25.20 -3.29 13.03
N ALA A 109 -25.09 -2.65 14.19
CA ALA A 109 -23.92 -2.66 15.07
C ALA A 109 -23.81 -4.05 15.72
N ASP A 110 -23.20 -5.02 14.99
CA ASP A 110 -23.05 -6.38 15.45
C ASP A 110 -21.75 -6.58 16.24
N GLU A 111 -21.71 -7.66 17.03
CA GLU A 111 -20.59 -8.15 17.84
C GLU A 111 -19.25 -8.29 17.06
N ASN A 112 -19.30 -8.18 15.75
CA ASN A 112 -18.14 -8.22 14.83
C ASN A 112 -17.29 -6.93 14.80
N GLY A 113 -17.72 -5.85 15.42
CA GLY A 113 -16.97 -4.57 15.41
C GLY A 113 -15.60 -4.66 16.07
N ALA A 114 -15.49 -5.40 17.18
CA ALA A 114 -14.22 -5.60 17.89
C ALA A 114 -13.24 -6.46 17.08
N GLN A 115 -13.73 -7.49 16.38
CA GLN A 115 -12.90 -8.32 15.51
C GLN A 115 -12.38 -7.54 14.30
N ARG A 116 -13.22 -6.73 13.68
CA ARG A 116 -12.83 -5.86 12.56
C ARG A 116 -11.80 -4.80 12.98
N ALA A 117 -11.90 -4.29 14.22
CA ALA A 117 -10.88 -3.38 14.77
C ALA A 117 -9.52 -4.07 14.91
N ALA A 118 -9.53 -5.32 15.39
CA ALA A 118 -8.32 -6.14 15.50
C ALA A 118 -7.74 -6.49 14.12
N ASP A 119 -8.60 -6.63 13.12
CA ASP A 119 -8.21 -6.97 11.75
C ASP A 119 -7.72 -5.77 10.93
N ALA A 120 -7.89 -4.54 11.43
CA ALA A 120 -7.46 -3.33 10.73
C ALA A 120 -5.94 -3.24 10.63
N ALA A 121 -5.44 -2.68 9.53
CA ALA A 121 -4.01 -2.44 9.35
C ALA A 121 -3.49 -1.43 10.40
N PRO A 122 -2.26 -1.61 10.90
CA PRO A 122 -1.64 -0.70 11.87
C PRO A 122 -1.57 0.74 11.35
N LEU A 123 -1.67 1.70 12.27
CA LEU A 123 -1.65 3.14 11.93
C LEU A 123 -0.39 3.54 11.16
N GLU A 124 0.76 3.00 11.55
CA GLU A 124 2.04 3.28 10.87
C GLU A 124 2.04 2.81 9.41
N ALA A 125 1.49 1.62 9.14
CA ALA A 125 1.34 1.11 7.78
C ALA A 125 0.40 2.01 6.96
N LYS A 126 -0.72 2.43 7.53
CA LYS A 126 -1.66 3.38 6.91
C LYS A 126 -0.99 4.70 6.56
N GLN A 127 -0.21 5.27 7.48
CA GLN A 127 0.54 6.52 7.25
C GLN A 127 1.55 6.38 6.11
N ARG A 128 2.32 5.28 6.08
CA ARG A 128 3.27 4.99 4.99
C ARG A 128 2.57 4.87 3.64
N ILE A 129 1.46 4.13 3.57
CA ILE A 129 0.68 3.97 2.34
C ILE A 129 0.15 5.33 1.86
N ARG A 130 -0.41 6.17 2.73
CA ARG A 130 -0.89 7.52 2.38
C ARG A 130 0.22 8.37 1.79
N ALA A 131 1.40 8.41 2.43
CA ALA A 131 2.54 9.18 1.96
C ALA A 131 2.99 8.74 0.56
N MET A 132 3.08 7.42 0.33
CA MET A 132 3.45 6.87 -0.97
C MET A 132 2.43 7.18 -2.06
N LEU A 133 1.13 7.12 -1.75
CA LEU A 133 0.08 7.45 -2.71
C LEU A 133 0.11 8.94 -3.10
N LEU A 134 0.37 9.83 -2.17
CA LEU A 134 0.53 11.26 -2.47
C LEU A 134 1.70 11.49 -3.44
N VAL A 135 2.83 10.82 -3.26
CA VAL A 135 3.96 10.87 -4.20
C VAL A 135 3.57 10.32 -5.58
N SER A 136 2.78 9.24 -5.62
CA SER A 136 2.36 8.61 -6.88
C SER A 136 1.42 9.48 -7.73
N LEU A 137 0.84 10.54 -7.18
CA LEU A 137 0.07 11.52 -7.95
C LEU A 137 0.94 12.30 -8.96
N TYR A 138 2.27 12.29 -8.80
CA TYR A 138 3.24 12.92 -9.72
C TYR A 138 3.96 11.94 -10.63
N ASP A 139 3.54 10.68 -10.62
CA ASP A 139 4.17 9.68 -11.47
C ASP A 139 4.13 10.10 -12.94
N ALA A 140 5.18 9.77 -13.71
CA ALA A 140 5.22 10.04 -15.14
C ALA A 140 4.08 9.33 -15.89
N GLU A 141 3.72 8.14 -15.43
CA GLU A 141 2.71 7.30 -16.04
C GLU A 141 1.28 7.71 -15.62
N ARG A 142 0.49 8.17 -16.59
CA ARG A 142 -0.91 8.59 -16.35
C ARG A 142 -1.74 7.50 -15.67
N LYS A 143 -1.55 6.24 -16.08
CA LYS A 143 -2.31 5.10 -15.53
C LYS A 143 -2.04 4.91 -14.04
N VAL A 144 -0.78 5.11 -13.61
CA VAL A 144 -0.40 5.04 -12.19
C VAL A 144 -1.03 6.20 -11.41
N ARG A 145 -0.96 7.43 -11.95
CA ARG A 145 -1.61 8.60 -11.31
C ARG A 145 -3.11 8.37 -11.10
N CYS A 146 -3.82 7.85 -12.10
CA CYS A 146 -5.25 7.56 -11.97
C CYS A 146 -5.51 6.51 -10.89
N GLN A 147 -4.72 5.43 -10.84
CA GLN A 147 -4.88 4.40 -9.80
C GLN A 147 -4.59 4.92 -8.40
N ALA A 148 -3.56 5.76 -8.25
CA ALA A 148 -3.22 6.41 -6.98
C ALA A 148 -4.34 7.37 -6.52
N SER A 149 -4.90 8.14 -7.45
CA SER A 149 -6.03 9.04 -7.18
C SER A 149 -7.28 8.29 -6.72
N ASP A 150 -7.62 7.18 -7.39
CA ASP A 150 -8.75 6.33 -6.99
C ASP A 150 -8.55 5.73 -5.59
N LEU A 151 -7.33 5.23 -5.31
CA LEU A 151 -6.97 4.70 -3.99
C LEU A 151 -7.08 5.78 -2.91
N LEU A 152 -6.55 6.96 -3.19
CA LEU A 152 -6.59 8.08 -2.27
C LEU A 152 -8.04 8.49 -1.98
N SER A 153 -8.92 8.50 -3.00
CA SER A 153 -10.34 8.78 -2.82
C SER A 153 -11.01 7.77 -1.88
N ILE A 154 -10.70 6.48 -2.01
CA ILE A 154 -11.21 5.43 -1.12
C ILE A 154 -10.73 5.68 0.32
N ILE A 155 -9.45 5.98 0.51
CA ILE A 155 -8.87 6.25 1.83
C ILE A 155 -9.48 7.50 2.45
N CYS A 156 -9.63 8.57 1.65
CA CYS A 156 -10.20 9.82 2.13
C CYS A 156 -11.65 9.68 2.59
N SER A 157 -12.43 8.82 1.95
CA SER A 157 -13.82 8.57 2.39
C SER A 157 -13.90 7.96 3.80
N CYS A 158 -12.81 7.36 4.28
CA CYS A 158 -12.73 6.77 5.62
C CYS A 158 -12.02 7.68 6.63
N ASP A 159 -10.99 8.38 6.18
CA ASP A 159 -10.00 8.99 7.06
C ASP A 159 -10.10 10.53 7.13
N PHE A 160 -10.68 11.17 6.13
CA PHE A 160 -10.78 12.63 6.11
C PHE A 160 -12.05 13.11 6.83
N PRO A 161 -11.97 14.21 7.60
CA PRO A 161 -10.77 15.01 7.90
C PRO A 161 -9.96 14.50 9.10
N ASP A 162 -10.54 13.68 9.98
CA ASP A 162 -10.06 13.46 11.35
C ASP A 162 -8.73 12.70 11.43
N HIS A 163 -8.55 11.72 10.54
CA HIS A 163 -7.37 10.85 10.53
C HIS A 163 -6.40 11.16 9.40
N PHE A 164 -6.72 12.14 8.54
CA PHE A 164 -5.88 12.55 7.42
C PHE A 164 -5.92 14.09 7.22
N PRO A 165 -5.66 14.90 8.26
CA PRO A 165 -5.75 16.36 8.18
C PRO A 165 -4.73 16.98 7.24
N GLU A 166 -3.56 16.34 7.03
CA GLU A 166 -2.49 16.80 6.14
C GLU A 166 -2.81 16.69 4.65
N LEU A 167 -3.90 16.02 4.26
CA LEU A 167 -4.27 15.83 2.86
C LEU A 167 -4.41 17.15 2.10
N LEU A 168 -5.29 18.04 2.57
CA LEU A 168 -5.58 19.31 1.87
C LEU A 168 -4.37 20.24 1.82
N PRO A 169 -3.62 20.47 2.92
CA PRO A 169 -2.38 21.23 2.85
C PRO A 169 -1.37 20.68 1.85
N THR A 170 -1.22 19.35 1.79
CA THR A 170 -0.28 18.69 0.87
C THR A 170 -0.74 18.86 -0.58
N LEU A 171 -2.01 18.58 -0.89
CA LEU A 171 -2.55 18.77 -2.25
C LEU A 171 -2.45 20.24 -2.69
N HIS A 172 -2.71 21.19 -1.79
CA HIS A 172 -2.56 22.61 -2.09
C HIS A 172 -1.11 22.99 -2.39
N ALA A 173 -0.15 22.50 -1.59
CA ALA A 173 1.27 22.72 -1.86
C ALA A 173 1.67 22.17 -3.23
N TYR A 174 1.16 21.03 -3.59
CA TYR A 174 1.39 20.40 -4.89
C TYR A 174 0.82 21.22 -6.05
N LEU A 175 -0.41 21.69 -5.96
CA LEU A 175 -1.03 22.51 -6.98
C LEU A 175 -0.23 23.83 -7.18
N ARG A 176 0.22 24.45 -6.10
CA ARG A 176 1.06 25.67 -6.20
C ARG A 176 2.38 25.43 -6.91
N SER A 177 3.04 24.31 -6.62
CA SER A 177 4.29 23.96 -7.31
C SER A 177 4.08 23.72 -8.81
N TYR A 178 2.96 23.11 -9.18
CA TYR A 178 2.61 22.88 -10.59
C TYR A 178 2.28 24.17 -11.33
N CYS A 179 1.48 25.05 -10.71
CA CYS A 179 1.14 26.36 -11.33
C CYS A 179 2.38 27.22 -11.60
N LEU A 180 3.37 27.20 -10.71
CA LEU A 180 4.61 27.97 -10.89
C LEU A 180 5.47 27.46 -12.06
N LEU A 181 5.41 26.16 -12.38
CA LEU A 181 6.13 25.58 -13.51
C LEU A 181 5.51 25.92 -14.87
N TYR A 182 4.22 26.28 -14.91
CA TYR A 182 3.52 26.66 -16.15
C TYR A 182 3.47 28.16 -16.40
N THR A 183 3.91 28.99 -15.43
CA THR A 183 3.89 30.47 -15.53
C THR A 183 5.29 31.09 -15.72
N SER A 184 6.31 30.25 -15.78
CA SER A 184 7.69 30.63 -16.09
C SER A 184 8.10 30.19 -17.50
#